data_993382ac8bfa3e7242b380fbefb41d33
#
_entry.id   993382ac8bfa3e7242b380fbefb41d33
#
_cell.length_a   1.000
_cell.length_b   1.000
_cell.length_c   1.000
_cell.angle_alpha   90.00
_cell.angle_beta   90.00
_cell.angle_gamma   90.00
#
_symmetry.space_group_name_H-M   'P 1'
#
loop_
_entity.id
_entity.type
_entity.pdbx_description
1 polymer ?
#
loop_
_entity_poly.entity_id
_entity_poly.type
_entity_poly.pdbx_seq_one_letter_code
_entity_poly.pdbx_strand_id
1 'polypeptide(L)'
;MREITYPYILHRIAKDISSDRTKGMHKNYKDKDYYVGDKTKQYNIQGVLAELIAQHYFTAIGDDFTALSILGTEPEVEADIFIGERKIDVKYIPHYGKYLMVNHNSHINPNKVITEYMFIKL
;
A
#
# COMPACT_ATOMS: atom_id res chain seq x y z
N MET A 1 16.89 4.33 -9.50
CA MET A 1 16.50 3.61 -8.25
C MET A 1 17.19 4.26 -7.07
N ARG A 2 16.49 4.42 -5.98
CA ARG A 2 17.03 5.04 -4.76
C ARG A 2 16.90 4.08 -3.59
N GLU A 3 17.95 3.96 -2.79
CA GLU A 3 17.90 3.19 -1.56
C GLU A 3 17.34 4.05 -0.43
N ILE A 4 16.46 3.45 0.38
CA ILE A 4 15.82 4.11 1.51
C ILE A 4 16.14 3.32 2.77
N THR A 5 16.66 4.00 3.79
CA THR A 5 16.83 3.44 5.12
C THR A 5 15.61 3.78 5.96
N TYR A 6 15.06 2.79 6.65
CA TYR A 6 13.88 2.99 7.48
C TYR A 6 13.99 2.21 8.80
N PRO A 7 13.27 2.67 9.87
CA PRO A 7 13.34 1.98 11.16
C PRO A 7 12.72 0.57 11.10
N TYR A 8 13.38 -0.41 11.69
CA TYR A 8 12.89 -1.79 11.71
C TYR A 8 11.51 -1.91 12.35
N ILE A 9 11.16 -1.01 13.30
CA ILE A 9 9.84 -1.04 13.94
C ILE A 9 8.69 -0.97 12.95
N LEU A 10 8.90 -0.44 11.74
CA LEU A 10 7.86 -0.39 10.71
C LEU A 10 7.37 -1.79 10.33
N HIS A 11 8.21 -2.81 10.41
CA HIS A 11 7.81 -4.20 10.18
C HIS A 11 6.76 -4.65 11.19
N ARG A 12 6.98 -4.32 12.47
CA ARG A 12 6.04 -4.66 13.53
C ARG A 12 4.72 -3.91 13.38
N ILE A 13 4.79 -2.62 13.10
CA ILE A 13 3.61 -1.79 12.88
C ILE A 13 2.82 -2.31 11.67
N ALA A 14 3.50 -2.66 10.59
CA ALA A 14 2.88 -3.22 9.40
C ALA A 14 2.12 -4.52 9.70
N LYS A 15 2.71 -5.38 10.53
CA LYS A 15 2.08 -6.64 10.92
C LYS A 15 0.80 -6.40 11.71
N ASP A 16 0.82 -5.47 12.66
CA ASP A 16 -0.34 -5.14 13.49
C ASP A 16 -1.47 -4.51 12.65
N ILE A 17 -1.14 -3.54 11.81
CA ILE A 17 -2.11 -2.89 10.91
C ILE A 17 -2.68 -3.91 9.92
N SER A 18 -1.85 -4.77 9.36
CA SER A 18 -2.27 -5.77 8.40
C SER A 18 -3.26 -6.77 8.98
N SER A 19 -3.13 -7.11 10.26
CA SER A 19 -4.09 -7.96 10.95
C SER A 19 -5.49 -7.35 10.93
N ASP A 20 -5.61 -6.06 11.24
CA ASP A 20 -6.88 -5.35 11.23
C ASP A 20 -7.43 -5.19 9.81
N ARG A 21 -6.55 -4.89 8.84
CA ARG A 21 -6.90 -4.79 7.42
C ARG A 21 -7.45 -6.12 6.89
N THR A 22 -6.83 -7.24 7.25
CA THR A 22 -7.27 -8.56 6.85
C THR A 22 -8.66 -8.89 7.41
N LYS A 23 -8.93 -8.53 8.64
CA LYS A 23 -10.26 -8.68 9.25
C LYS A 23 -11.32 -7.88 8.48
N GLY A 24 -10.99 -6.65 8.10
CA GLY A 24 -11.86 -5.81 7.29
C GLY A 24 -12.14 -6.41 5.92
N MET A 25 -11.11 -6.92 5.24
CA MET A 25 -11.26 -7.59 3.95
C MET A 25 -12.16 -8.83 4.07
N HIS A 26 -11.96 -9.65 5.08
CA HIS A 26 -12.79 -10.82 5.31
C HIS A 26 -14.26 -10.45 5.50
N LYS A 27 -14.53 -9.40 6.25
CA LYS A 27 -15.88 -8.89 6.46
C LYS A 27 -16.52 -8.42 5.14
N ASN A 28 -15.74 -7.75 4.29
CA ASN A 28 -16.24 -7.20 3.02
C ASN A 28 -16.45 -8.27 1.93
N TYR A 29 -15.73 -9.38 1.99
CA TYR A 29 -15.75 -10.42 0.97
C TYR A 29 -16.30 -11.77 1.45
N LYS A 30 -16.98 -11.80 2.59
CA LYS A 30 -17.47 -13.04 3.19
C LYS A 30 -18.38 -13.87 2.28
N ASP A 31 -19.10 -13.22 1.38
CA ASP A 31 -20.05 -13.89 0.47
C ASP A 31 -19.44 -14.26 -0.89
N LYS A 32 -18.13 -14.06 -1.06
CA LYS A 32 -17.45 -14.31 -2.33
C LYS A 32 -16.33 -15.30 -2.09
N ASP A 33 -16.47 -16.51 -1.95
CA ASP A 33 -15.41 -17.54 -1.84
C ASP A 33 -13.96 -17.00 -1.74
N TYR A 34 -13.79 -15.86 -1.04
CA TYR A 34 -12.51 -15.19 -0.92
C TYR A 34 -11.70 -15.86 0.19
N TYR A 35 -10.68 -16.59 -0.23
CA TYR A 35 -9.82 -17.28 0.72
C TYR A 35 -8.69 -16.38 1.19
N VAL A 36 -8.67 -16.10 2.50
CA VAL A 36 -7.59 -15.35 3.14
C VAL A 36 -6.59 -16.34 3.74
N GLY A 37 -5.67 -16.84 2.92
CA GLY A 37 -4.61 -17.74 3.34
C GLY A 37 -3.35 -17.02 3.79
N ASP A 38 -2.32 -17.77 4.13
CA ASP A 38 -1.04 -17.24 4.62
C ASP A 38 -0.37 -16.32 3.61
N LYS A 39 -0.46 -16.63 2.31
CA LYS A 39 0.08 -15.77 1.26
C LYS A 39 -0.60 -14.41 1.22
N THR A 40 -1.92 -14.38 1.35
CA THR A 40 -2.69 -13.12 1.38
C THR A 40 -2.30 -12.29 2.58
N LYS A 41 -2.15 -12.90 3.76
CA LYS A 41 -1.69 -12.22 4.97
C LYS A 41 -0.32 -11.60 4.75
N GLN A 42 0.61 -12.33 4.16
CA GLN A 42 1.95 -11.85 3.89
C GLN A 42 1.95 -10.71 2.88
N TYR A 43 1.16 -10.81 1.82
CA TYR A 43 1.04 -9.73 0.84
C TYR A 43 0.45 -8.46 1.47
N ASN A 44 -0.51 -8.60 2.38
CA ASN A 44 -1.06 -7.47 3.11
C ASN A 44 0.00 -6.81 3.99
N ILE A 45 0.81 -7.59 4.71
CA ILE A 45 1.92 -7.07 5.52
C ILE A 45 2.90 -6.30 4.66
N GLN A 46 3.29 -6.86 3.53
CA GLN A 46 4.25 -6.24 2.60
C GLN A 46 3.69 -4.96 1.99
N GLY A 47 2.41 -4.95 1.63
CA GLY A 47 1.74 -3.75 1.11
C GLY A 47 1.69 -2.64 2.13
N VAL A 48 1.30 -2.95 3.37
CA VAL A 48 1.28 -1.96 4.47
C VAL A 48 2.69 -1.45 4.76
N LEU A 49 3.68 -2.34 4.79
CA LEU A 49 5.07 -1.95 5.01
C LEU A 49 5.56 -0.99 3.93
N ALA A 50 5.25 -1.27 2.67
CA ALA A 50 5.61 -0.37 1.56
C ALA A 50 4.98 1.02 1.73
N GLU A 51 3.71 1.10 2.11
CA GLU A 51 3.05 2.37 2.40
C GLU A 51 3.72 3.13 3.56
N LEU A 52 4.07 2.42 4.63
CA LEU A 52 4.77 3.03 5.78
C LEU A 52 6.17 3.52 5.40
N ILE A 53 6.90 2.77 4.60
CA ILE A 53 8.22 3.18 4.10
C ILE A 53 8.09 4.43 3.23
N ALA A 54 7.08 4.50 2.37
CA ALA A 54 6.83 5.67 1.55
C ALA A 54 6.55 6.91 2.40
N GLN A 55 5.70 6.79 3.41
CA GLN A 55 5.41 7.89 4.34
C GLN A 55 6.66 8.32 5.10
N HIS A 56 7.46 7.37 5.56
CA HIS A 56 8.73 7.66 6.22
C HIS A 56 9.68 8.44 5.29
N TYR A 57 9.77 8.02 4.04
CA TYR A 57 10.59 8.69 3.04
C TYR A 57 10.18 10.15 2.83
N PHE A 58 8.88 10.41 2.62
CA PHE A 58 8.40 11.76 2.40
C PHE A 58 8.56 12.63 3.65
N THR A 59 8.39 12.06 4.84
CA THR A 59 8.67 12.78 6.09
C THR A 59 10.14 13.16 6.19
N ALA A 60 11.03 12.23 5.85
CA ALA A 60 12.48 12.44 5.96
C ALA A 60 12.99 13.53 5.01
N ILE A 61 12.42 13.64 3.82
CA ILE A 61 12.82 14.71 2.86
C ILE A 61 12.06 16.02 3.08
N GLY A 62 11.16 16.08 4.07
CA GLY A 62 10.47 17.32 4.44
C GLY A 62 9.27 17.68 3.58
N ASP A 63 8.71 16.74 2.82
CA ASP A 63 7.49 17.00 2.05
C ASP A 63 6.26 16.93 2.95
N ASP A 64 5.38 17.93 2.80
CA ASP A 64 4.07 17.88 3.44
C ASP A 64 3.15 16.95 2.63
N PHE A 65 2.64 15.94 3.28
CA PHE A 65 1.75 15.00 2.62
C PHE A 65 0.55 14.63 3.49
N THR A 66 -0.51 14.19 2.83
CA THR A 66 -1.67 13.58 3.48
C THR A 66 -1.75 12.13 3.01
N ALA A 67 -2.00 11.22 3.94
CA ALA A 67 -2.17 9.81 3.63
C ALA A 67 -3.56 9.34 4.03
N LEU A 68 -4.13 8.44 3.24
CA LEU A 68 -5.38 7.78 3.60
C LEU A 68 -5.13 6.75 4.70
N SER A 69 -6.22 6.30 5.33
CA SER A 69 -6.13 5.27 6.35
C SER A 69 -5.53 3.98 5.78
N ILE A 70 -4.45 3.52 6.37
CA ILE A 70 -3.79 2.29 5.98
C ILE A 70 -4.64 1.05 6.31
N LEU A 71 -5.62 1.17 7.17
CA LEU A 71 -6.50 0.04 7.54
C LEU A 71 -7.23 -0.54 6.33
N GLY A 72 -7.56 0.29 5.36
CA GLY A 72 -8.05 -0.18 4.06
C GLY A 72 -9.29 -1.05 4.13
N THR A 73 -10.22 -0.73 5.02
CA THR A 73 -11.48 -1.49 5.18
C THR A 73 -12.55 -1.05 4.19
N GLU A 74 -12.37 0.11 3.58
CA GLU A 74 -13.28 0.65 2.56
C GLU A 74 -12.77 0.34 1.15
N PRO A 75 -13.66 0.34 0.15
CA PRO A 75 -13.23 0.22 -1.25
C PRO A 75 -12.21 1.31 -1.57
N GLU A 76 -11.09 0.91 -2.14
CA GLU A 76 -10.03 1.84 -2.48
C GLU A 76 -10.39 2.58 -3.75
N VAL A 77 -10.70 3.86 -3.62
CA VAL A 77 -11.08 4.72 -4.75
C VAL A 77 -10.11 5.86 -4.99
N GLU A 78 -9.12 6.03 -4.10
CA GLU A 78 -8.17 7.13 -4.16
C GLU A 78 -6.73 6.64 -3.99
N ALA A 79 -5.78 7.55 -4.19
CA ALA A 79 -4.36 7.27 -4.00
C ALA A 79 -4.00 7.08 -2.52
N ASP A 80 -2.84 6.49 -2.27
CA ASP A 80 -2.34 6.27 -0.90
C ASP A 80 -1.78 7.54 -0.27
N ILE A 81 -1.10 8.38 -1.06
CA ILE A 81 -0.42 9.58 -0.57
C ILE A 81 -0.74 10.77 -1.49
N PHE A 82 -0.99 11.92 -0.87
CA PHE A 82 -1.29 13.17 -1.59
C PHE A 82 -0.24 14.21 -1.23
N ILE A 83 0.41 14.79 -2.24
CA ILE A 83 1.36 15.90 -2.10
C ILE A 83 0.94 16.98 -3.09
N GLY A 84 0.28 18.06 -2.61
CA GLY A 84 -0.31 19.05 -3.50
C GLY A 84 -1.33 18.38 -4.44
N GLU A 85 -1.12 18.51 -5.74
CA GLU A 85 -1.97 17.86 -6.75
C GLU A 85 -1.50 16.47 -7.13
N ARG A 86 -0.37 16.03 -6.59
CA ARG A 86 0.17 14.70 -6.85
C ARG A 86 -0.61 13.66 -6.07
N LYS A 87 -1.04 12.62 -6.76
CA LYS A 87 -1.79 11.49 -6.20
C LYS A 87 -1.00 10.21 -6.44
N ILE A 88 -0.34 9.74 -5.39
CA ILE A 88 0.65 8.68 -5.46
C ILE A 88 0.06 7.38 -4.95
N ASP A 89 0.11 6.35 -5.79
CA ASP A 89 -0.27 5.00 -5.42
C ASP A 89 1.01 4.19 -5.15
N VAL A 90 1.12 3.64 -3.94
CA VAL A 90 2.31 2.90 -3.51
C VAL A 90 2.12 1.43 -3.85
N LYS A 91 3.10 0.86 -4.53
CA LYS A 91 3.11 -0.55 -4.93
C LYS A 91 4.32 -1.27 -4.35
N TYR A 92 4.07 -2.42 -3.78
CA TYR A 92 5.12 -3.31 -3.32
C TYR A 92 5.65 -4.17 -4.47
N ILE A 93 6.97 -4.35 -4.52
CA ILE A 93 7.61 -5.28 -5.45
C ILE A 93 8.48 -6.22 -4.62
N PRO A 94 8.31 -7.54 -4.73
CA PRO A 94 9.23 -8.48 -4.06
C PRO A 94 10.65 -8.33 -4.61
N HIS A 95 11.65 -8.64 -3.81
CA HIS A 95 13.06 -8.48 -4.20
C HIS A 95 13.41 -9.27 -5.47
N TYR A 96 12.71 -10.36 -5.75
CA TYR A 96 12.90 -11.18 -6.95
C TYR A 96 12.04 -10.68 -8.13
N GLY A 97 11.22 -9.65 -7.95
CA GLY A 97 10.36 -9.14 -9.00
C GLY A 97 11.13 -8.44 -10.10
N LYS A 98 10.76 -8.72 -11.36
CA LYS A 98 11.43 -8.16 -12.54
C LYS A 98 10.63 -7.04 -13.19
N TYR A 99 9.33 -6.94 -12.93
CA TYR A 99 8.44 -6.04 -13.61
C TYR A 99 7.70 -5.14 -12.62
N LEU A 100 7.47 -3.89 -13.05
CA LEU A 100 6.60 -2.96 -12.34
C LEU A 100 5.18 -3.22 -12.83
N MET A 101 4.32 -3.70 -11.93
CA MET A 101 2.97 -4.11 -12.29
C MET A 101 1.93 -3.24 -11.64
N VAL A 102 0.95 -2.81 -12.43
CA VAL A 102 -0.21 -2.05 -11.99
C VAL A 102 -1.48 -2.79 -12.46
N ASN A 103 -2.46 -2.90 -11.57
CA ASN A 103 -3.75 -3.50 -11.95
C ASN A 103 -4.45 -2.61 -12.98
N HIS A 104 -4.71 -3.15 -14.17
CA HIS A 104 -5.32 -2.42 -15.27
C HIS A 104 -6.67 -1.83 -14.89
N ASN A 105 -7.55 -2.62 -14.27
CA ASN A 105 -8.88 -2.17 -13.88
C ASN A 105 -8.83 -1.04 -12.87
N SER A 106 -7.89 -1.10 -11.94
CA SER A 106 -7.67 -0.03 -10.96
C SER A 106 -7.14 1.23 -11.63
N HIS A 107 -6.22 1.08 -12.58
CA HIS A 107 -5.60 2.20 -13.30
C HIS A 107 -6.62 2.99 -14.14
N ILE A 108 -7.54 2.30 -14.82
CA ILE A 108 -8.54 2.94 -15.67
C ILE A 108 -9.81 3.36 -14.93
N ASN A 109 -9.91 3.06 -13.62
CA ASN A 109 -11.10 3.41 -12.84
C ASN A 109 -11.23 4.95 -12.75
N PRO A 110 -12.32 5.55 -13.26
CA PRO A 110 -12.50 7.00 -13.26
C PRO A 110 -12.64 7.58 -11.84
N ASN A 111 -12.99 6.75 -10.86
CA ASN A 111 -13.10 7.16 -9.47
C ASN A 111 -11.76 7.13 -8.74
N LYS A 112 -10.75 6.49 -9.30
CA LYS A 112 -9.40 6.39 -8.74
C LYS A 112 -8.41 7.14 -9.62
N VAL A 113 -8.24 8.42 -9.35
CA VAL A 113 -7.32 9.26 -10.12
C VAL A 113 -5.93 9.15 -9.51
N ILE A 114 -4.98 8.60 -10.28
CA ILE A 114 -3.58 8.43 -9.89
C ILE A 114 -2.72 9.24 -10.85
N THR A 115 -1.83 10.06 -10.31
CA THR A 115 -0.86 10.81 -11.12
C THR A 115 0.50 10.12 -11.16
N GLU A 116 0.84 9.33 -10.13
CA GLU A 116 2.15 8.69 -10.03
C GLU A 116 2.03 7.36 -9.29
N TYR A 117 2.92 6.45 -9.63
CA TYR A 117 3.11 5.20 -8.89
C TYR A 117 4.47 5.20 -8.23
N MET A 118 4.52 4.85 -6.95
CA MET A 118 5.77 4.68 -6.21
C MET A 118 5.98 3.19 -5.93
N PHE A 119 7.02 2.62 -6.52
CA PHE A 119 7.30 1.20 -6.36
C PHE A 119 8.37 1.02 -5.28
N ILE A 120 8.03 0.26 -4.25
CA ILE A 120 8.92 -0.06 -3.15
C ILE A 120 9.35 -1.52 -3.29
N LYS A 121 10.63 -1.74 -3.51
CA LYS A 121 11.21 -3.07 -3.61
C LYS A 121 11.93 -3.40 -2.30
N LEU A 122 11.49 -4.47 -1.68
CA LEU A 122 12.04 -4.94 -0.40
C LEU A 122 12.99 -6.12 -0.60
#